data_f8f45708e5a94af81a6b2d7310ffbd46
#
_entry.id   f8f45708e5a94af81a6b2d7310ffbd46
#
_cell.length_a   1.000
_cell.length_b   1.000
_cell.length_c   1.000
_cell.angle_alpha   90.00
_cell.angle_beta   90.00
_cell.angle_gamma   90.00
#
_symmetry.space_group_name_H-M   'P 1'
#
loop_
_entity.id
_entity.type
_entity.pdbx_description
1 polymer ?
#
loop_
_entity_poly.entity_id
_entity_poly.type
_entity_poly.pdbx_seq_one_letter_code
_entity_poly.pdbx_strand_id
1 'polypeptide(L)'
;MSKNFHSTSIVDENADIDKSVVIGPYCIIGPHVKIRKGTELKSNVIISGDTEIGEYTTIYPFSVLGNPPQDLKFQGESSKLIIGNNNVIREHVTMNPGTDGGGLITKIGNNCLIMIGAHVAHDCVLGNNIILANNASLAGHVVVDDFAILGGLSGVHQFVRIG
;
A
#
# COMPACT_ATOMS: atom_id res chain seq x y z
N MET A 1 -10.82 14.52 22.07
CA MET A 1 -11.66 13.97 20.99
C MET A 1 -11.34 12.48 20.87
N SER A 2 -12.36 11.62 20.93
CA SER A 2 -12.14 10.17 20.79
C SER A 2 -11.58 9.88 19.40
N LYS A 3 -10.47 9.15 19.32
CA LYS A 3 -9.96 8.62 18.05
C LYS A 3 -11.02 7.67 17.48
N ASN A 4 -11.31 7.74 16.18
CA ASN A 4 -12.28 6.85 15.50
C ASN A 4 -11.66 5.46 15.23
N PHE A 5 -11.02 4.90 16.27
CA PHE A 5 -10.34 3.61 16.20
C PHE A 5 -11.14 2.58 16.99
N HIS A 6 -11.39 1.44 16.36
CA HIS A 6 -12.06 0.34 17.04
C HIS A 6 -11.17 -0.20 18.18
N SER A 7 -11.78 -0.55 19.31
CA SER A 7 -11.06 -0.95 20.53
C SER A 7 -10.23 -2.24 20.41
N THR A 8 -10.49 -3.06 19.39
CA THR A 8 -9.72 -4.28 19.12
C THR A 8 -8.50 -4.05 18.22
N SER A 9 -8.30 -2.84 17.72
CA SER A 9 -7.16 -2.53 16.87
C SER A 9 -5.92 -2.19 17.69
N ILE A 10 -4.77 -2.62 17.21
CA ILE A 10 -3.46 -2.33 17.79
C ILE A 10 -2.83 -1.22 16.94
N VAL A 11 -2.74 -0.03 17.53
CA VAL A 11 -2.15 1.15 16.87
C VAL A 11 -0.99 1.62 17.72
N ASP A 12 0.21 1.63 17.14
CA ASP A 12 1.41 2.10 17.83
C ASP A 12 1.28 3.59 18.18
N GLU A 13 1.75 3.98 19.33
CA GLU A 13 1.68 5.38 19.84
C GLU A 13 2.49 6.36 19.00
N ASN A 14 3.52 5.89 18.30
CA ASN A 14 4.38 6.69 17.43
C ASN A 14 3.82 6.84 16.01
N ALA A 15 2.73 6.16 15.66
CA ALA A 15 2.08 6.32 14.36
C ALA A 15 1.48 7.73 14.20
N ASP A 16 1.76 8.37 13.07
CA ASP A 16 1.25 9.70 12.72
C ASP A 16 -0.08 9.59 11.97
N ILE A 17 -1.19 9.67 12.70
CA ILE A 17 -2.52 9.42 12.14
C ILE A 17 -3.40 10.66 12.32
N ASP A 18 -3.92 11.18 11.19
CA ASP A 18 -4.85 12.31 11.20
C ASP A 18 -6.12 11.97 12.01
N LYS A 19 -6.65 12.97 12.72
CA LYS A 19 -7.81 12.83 13.61
C LYS A 19 -9.09 12.37 12.92
N SER A 20 -9.21 12.53 11.61
CA SER A 20 -10.38 12.15 10.82
C SER A 20 -10.31 10.71 10.29
N VAL A 21 -9.20 10.02 10.48
CA VAL A 21 -9.02 8.63 10.04
C VAL A 21 -9.93 7.70 10.84
N VAL A 22 -10.53 6.75 10.14
CA VAL A 22 -11.34 5.69 10.74
C VAL A 22 -10.57 4.37 10.65
N ILE A 23 -10.40 3.69 11.79
CA ILE A 23 -9.75 2.38 11.86
C ILE A 23 -10.74 1.35 12.38
N GLY A 24 -11.11 0.42 11.53
CA GLY A 24 -12.01 -0.69 11.82
C GLY A 24 -11.38 -1.75 12.73
N PRO A 25 -12.13 -2.81 13.08
CA PRO A 25 -11.67 -3.80 14.06
C PRO A 25 -10.49 -4.64 13.56
N TYR A 26 -9.67 -5.07 14.52
CA TYR A 26 -8.53 -5.98 14.32
C TYR A 26 -7.47 -5.49 13.35
N CYS A 27 -7.33 -4.17 13.16
CA CYS A 27 -6.22 -3.58 12.40
C CYS A 27 -4.95 -3.53 13.25
N ILE A 28 -3.78 -3.64 12.58
CA ILE A 28 -2.46 -3.51 13.22
C ILE A 28 -1.68 -2.42 12.47
N ILE A 29 -1.28 -1.36 13.18
CA ILE A 29 -0.59 -0.22 12.62
C ILE A 29 0.75 -0.02 13.35
N GLY A 30 1.84 -0.06 12.59
CA GLY A 30 3.21 0.05 13.12
C GLY A 30 3.66 1.49 13.43
N PRO A 31 4.83 1.66 14.09
CA PRO A 31 5.29 2.93 14.65
C PRO A 31 5.68 4.01 13.63
N HIS A 32 6.07 3.63 12.42
CA HIS A 32 6.52 4.59 11.40
C HIS A 32 5.46 4.86 10.33
N VAL A 33 4.23 4.41 10.59
CA VAL A 33 3.11 4.56 9.65
C VAL A 33 2.53 5.97 9.75
N LYS A 34 2.24 6.57 8.59
CA LYS A 34 1.56 7.85 8.47
C LYS A 34 0.28 7.68 7.68
N ILE A 35 -0.87 8.11 8.26
CA ILE A 35 -2.17 8.01 7.59
C ILE A 35 -2.82 9.39 7.57
N ARG A 36 -3.11 9.88 6.37
CA ARG A 36 -3.60 11.22 6.14
C ARG A 36 -5.13 11.30 6.19
N LYS A 37 -5.61 12.53 6.17
CA LYS A 37 -7.00 12.94 6.35
C LYS A 37 -8.01 12.07 5.59
N GLY A 38 -9.12 11.72 6.26
CA GLY A 38 -10.29 11.09 5.65
C GLY A 38 -10.08 9.66 5.16
N THR A 39 -8.93 9.06 5.43
CA THR A 39 -8.65 7.66 5.08
C THR A 39 -9.39 6.70 6.00
N GLU A 40 -9.91 5.63 5.44
CA GLU A 40 -10.66 4.60 6.14
C GLU A 40 -10.02 3.22 5.98
N LEU A 41 -9.69 2.59 7.09
CA LEU A 41 -9.30 1.18 7.15
C LEU A 41 -10.50 0.35 7.59
N LYS A 42 -10.86 -0.65 6.79
CA LYS A 42 -11.88 -1.63 7.17
C LYS A 42 -11.30 -2.58 8.23
N SER A 43 -11.80 -3.78 8.39
CA SER A 43 -11.29 -4.72 9.39
C SER A 43 -10.01 -5.45 8.93
N ASN A 44 -9.19 -5.90 9.89
CA ASN A 44 -8.06 -6.81 9.65
C ASN A 44 -7.04 -6.26 8.63
N VAL A 45 -6.79 -4.97 8.61
CA VAL A 45 -5.75 -4.34 7.79
C VAL A 45 -4.46 -4.26 8.58
N ILE A 46 -3.34 -4.63 7.95
CA ILE A 46 -2.00 -4.52 8.53
C ILE A 46 -1.21 -3.49 7.75
N ILE A 47 -0.68 -2.47 8.44
CA ILE A 47 0.23 -1.48 7.87
C ILE A 47 1.47 -1.40 8.74
N SER A 48 2.65 -1.60 8.13
CA SER A 48 3.93 -1.64 8.83
C SER A 48 5.02 -0.88 8.06
N GLY A 49 6.24 -0.90 8.58
CA GLY A 49 7.39 -0.20 8.00
C GLY A 49 7.19 1.32 7.92
N ASP A 50 8.05 2.01 7.17
CA ASP A 50 7.89 3.43 6.85
C ASP A 50 6.89 3.58 5.69
N THR A 51 5.60 3.52 6.04
CA THR A 51 4.50 3.54 5.07
C THR A 51 3.67 4.81 5.24
N GLU A 52 3.50 5.55 4.15
CA GLU A 52 2.64 6.73 4.11
C GLU A 52 1.42 6.48 3.22
N ILE A 53 0.22 6.70 3.79
CA ILE A 53 -1.07 6.60 3.10
C ILE A 53 -1.63 8.01 2.95
N GLY A 54 -1.90 8.43 1.72
CA GLY A 54 -2.48 9.72 1.38
C GLY A 54 -3.93 9.88 1.83
N GLU A 55 -4.53 11.01 1.48
CA GLU A 55 -5.86 11.40 1.91
C GLU A 55 -6.96 10.58 1.21
N TYR A 56 -8.11 10.42 1.89
CA TYR A 56 -9.35 9.86 1.35
C TYR A 56 -9.19 8.49 0.69
N THR A 57 -8.22 7.70 1.13
CA THR A 57 -7.98 6.33 0.66
C THR A 57 -8.80 5.34 1.48
N THR A 58 -9.40 4.35 0.82
CA THR A 58 -10.14 3.27 1.49
C THR A 58 -9.39 1.95 1.34
N ILE A 59 -9.13 1.30 2.47
CA ILE A 59 -8.38 0.03 2.52
C ILE A 59 -9.27 -1.07 3.08
N TYR A 60 -9.45 -2.12 2.28
CA TYR A 60 -10.35 -3.23 2.55
C TYR A 60 -9.68 -4.37 3.34
N PRO A 61 -10.49 -5.30 3.90
CA PRO A 61 -10.00 -6.31 4.83
C PRO A 61 -8.87 -7.18 4.27
N PHE A 62 -7.99 -7.59 5.18
CA PHE A 62 -6.86 -8.49 4.94
C PHE A 62 -5.79 -7.93 3.99
N SER A 63 -5.80 -6.64 3.71
CA SER A 63 -4.69 -5.98 3.00
C SER A 63 -3.48 -5.87 3.92
N VAL A 64 -2.28 -6.10 3.37
CA VAL A 64 -1.00 -6.01 4.08
C VAL A 64 -0.07 -5.07 3.33
N LEU A 65 0.20 -3.92 3.93
CA LEU A 65 0.95 -2.83 3.30
C LEU A 65 2.22 -2.52 4.10
N GLY A 66 3.36 -2.46 3.40
CA GLY A 66 4.63 -2.06 3.99
C GLY A 66 5.41 -3.17 4.70
N ASN A 67 4.98 -4.43 4.61
CA ASN A 67 5.79 -5.56 5.09
C ASN A 67 7.06 -5.73 4.23
N PRO A 68 8.13 -6.32 4.80
CA PRO A 68 9.38 -6.56 4.07
C PRO A 68 9.16 -7.21 2.71
N PRO A 69 9.92 -6.78 1.68
CA PRO A 69 9.81 -7.34 0.34
C PRO A 69 10.22 -8.81 0.29
N GLN A 70 9.71 -9.54 -0.69
CA GLN A 70 10.06 -10.93 -0.96
C GLN A 70 11.34 -11.03 -1.83
N ASP A 71 12.33 -10.20 -1.54
CA ASP A 71 13.62 -10.19 -2.22
C ASP A 71 14.69 -10.79 -1.29
N LEU A 72 15.38 -11.85 -1.77
CA LEU A 72 16.45 -12.51 -1.01
C LEU A 72 17.64 -11.58 -0.72
N LYS A 73 17.76 -10.47 -1.42
CA LYS A 73 18.83 -9.47 -1.21
C LYS A 73 18.49 -8.47 -0.12
N PHE A 74 17.20 -8.38 0.28
CA PHE A 74 16.76 -7.43 1.30
C PHE A 74 17.43 -7.73 2.64
N GLN A 75 18.14 -6.74 3.20
CA GLN A 75 18.90 -6.85 4.46
C GLN A 75 18.23 -6.10 5.64
N GLY A 76 17.01 -5.60 5.45
CA GLY A 76 16.32 -4.79 6.47
C GLY A 76 16.66 -3.30 6.37
N GLU A 77 17.09 -2.84 5.21
CA GLU A 77 17.37 -1.44 4.92
C GLU A 77 16.15 -0.54 5.15
N SER A 78 16.39 0.70 5.54
CA SER A 78 15.34 1.70 5.73
C SER A 78 14.75 2.12 4.38
N SER A 79 13.60 1.57 4.05
CA SER A 79 12.91 1.84 2.78
C SER A 79 11.45 2.20 3.01
N LYS A 80 10.79 2.73 1.97
CA LYS A 80 9.46 3.34 2.07
C LYS A 80 8.46 2.75 1.12
N LEU A 81 7.19 2.77 1.57
CA LEU A 81 6.00 2.62 0.73
C LEU A 81 5.21 3.93 0.79
N ILE A 82 4.98 4.57 -0.37
CA ILE A 82 4.22 5.81 -0.46
C ILE A 82 2.99 5.57 -1.32
N ILE A 83 1.81 5.76 -0.76
CA ILE A 83 0.52 5.63 -1.43
C ILE A 83 -0.13 7.00 -1.46
N GLY A 84 -0.49 7.47 -2.65
CA GLY A 84 -1.15 8.77 -2.86
C GLY A 84 -2.59 8.81 -2.36
N ASN A 85 -3.35 9.79 -2.88
CA ASN A 85 -4.68 10.12 -2.42
C ASN A 85 -5.79 9.41 -3.20
N ASN A 86 -6.98 9.30 -2.59
CA ASN A 86 -8.21 8.81 -3.22
C ASN A 86 -8.08 7.41 -3.82
N ASN A 87 -7.26 6.57 -3.26
CA ASN A 87 -7.08 5.20 -3.74
C ASN A 87 -8.12 4.26 -3.11
N VAL A 88 -8.49 3.23 -3.85
CA VAL A 88 -9.31 2.12 -3.35
C VAL A 88 -8.44 0.85 -3.40
N ILE A 89 -8.09 0.34 -2.22
CA ILE A 89 -7.25 -0.85 -2.05
C ILE A 89 -8.15 -1.96 -1.53
N ARG A 90 -8.43 -2.94 -2.38
CA ARG A 90 -9.38 -4.02 -2.09
C ARG A 90 -8.73 -5.12 -1.25
N GLU A 91 -9.55 -6.11 -0.93
CA GLU A 91 -9.23 -7.20 0.00
C GLU A 91 -7.98 -7.98 -0.45
N HIS A 92 -7.18 -8.43 0.51
CA HIS A 92 -6.00 -9.26 0.29
C HIS A 92 -4.91 -8.62 -0.59
N VAL A 93 -4.94 -7.32 -0.83
CA VAL A 93 -3.86 -6.63 -1.55
C VAL A 93 -2.60 -6.62 -0.70
N THR A 94 -1.45 -6.85 -1.35
CA THR A 94 -0.15 -6.73 -0.71
C THR A 94 0.74 -5.73 -1.45
N MET A 95 1.46 -4.87 -0.70
CA MET A 95 2.42 -3.92 -1.25
C MET A 95 3.67 -3.90 -0.39
N ASN A 96 4.84 -4.00 -1.02
CA ASN A 96 6.11 -3.97 -0.34
C ASN A 96 6.82 -2.62 -0.49
N PRO A 97 7.63 -2.19 0.48
CA PRO A 97 8.51 -1.03 0.35
C PRO A 97 9.63 -1.28 -0.65
N GLY A 98 10.42 -0.25 -0.95
CA GLY A 98 11.58 -0.36 -1.83
C GLY A 98 12.73 -1.18 -1.25
N THR A 99 13.78 -1.34 -2.05
CA THR A 99 15.05 -1.99 -1.69
C THR A 99 16.23 -1.09 -2.02
N ASP A 100 17.42 -1.37 -1.48
CA ASP A 100 18.63 -0.59 -1.75
C ASP A 100 18.96 -0.53 -3.25
N GLY A 101 18.78 -1.64 -3.95
CA GLY A 101 19.00 -1.73 -5.39
C GLY A 101 18.01 -0.98 -6.28
N GLY A 102 16.89 -0.50 -5.74
CA GLY A 102 15.80 0.16 -6.48
C GLY A 102 15.53 1.61 -6.06
N GLY A 103 16.33 2.17 -5.17
CA GLY A 103 16.15 3.55 -4.70
C GLY A 103 15.32 3.68 -3.42
N LEU A 104 15.05 2.57 -2.73
CA LEU A 104 14.45 2.52 -1.39
C LEU A 104 12.96 2.94 -1.33
N ILE A 105 12.29 3.10 -2.46
CA ILE A 105 10.90 3.59 -2.48
C ILE A 105 10.04 2.79 -3.46
N THR A 106 8.92 2.28 -2.97
CA THR A 106 7.78 1.87 -3.81
C THR A 106 6.72 2.97 -3.75
N LYS A 107 6.19 3.39 -4.91
CA LYS A 107 5.28 4.51 -5.00
C LYS A 107 4.02 4.18 -5.80
N ILE A 108 2.87 4.51 -5.24
CA ILE A 108 1.56 4.45 -5.89
C ILE A 108 1.00 5.88 -5.98
N GLY A 109 0.51 6.26 -7.14
CA GLY A 109 -0.10 7.57 -7.39
C GLY A 109 -1.50 7.72 -6.78
N ASN A 110 -2.32 8.55 -7.41
CA ASN A 110 -3.64 8.90 -6.91
C ASN A 110 -4.76 8.25 -7.74
N ASN A 111 -5.96 8.15 -7.16
CA ASN A 111 -7.17 7.70 -7.83
C ASN A 111 -7.05 6.29 -8.45
N CYS A 112 -6.23 5.43 -7.88
CA CYS A 112 -6.05 4.06 -8.35
C CYS A 112 -7.06 3.11 -7.72
N LEU A 113 -7.48 2.11 -8.50
CA LEU A 113 -8.26 0.97 -8.04
C LEU A 113 -7.37 -0.27 -8.06
N ILE A 114 -7.01 -0.74 -6.88
CA ILE A 114 -6.19 -1.94 -6.70
C ILE A 114 -7.14 -3.05 -6.22
N MET A 115 -7.51 -3.94 -7.15
CA MET A 115 -8.55 -4.93 -6.89
C MET A 115 -8.05 -6.13 -6.08
N ILE A 116 -8.98 -7.02 -5.74
CA ILE A 116 -8.78 -8.15 -4.82
C ILE A 116 -7.53 -8.96 -5.18
N GLY A 117 -6.66 -9.18 -4.17
CA GLY A 117 -5.50 -10.04 -4.29
C GLY A 117 -4.36 -9.51 -5.17
N ALA A 118 -4.46 -8.28 -5.66
CA ALA A 118 -3.36 -7.70 -6.44
C ALA A 118 -2.10 -7.52 -5.58
N HIS A 119 -0.94 -7.65 -6.23
CA HIS A 119 0.36 -7.51 -5.58
C HIS A 119 1.22 -6.45 -6.25
N VAL A 120 1.81 -5.57 -5.46
CA VAL A 120 2.83 -4.60 -5.88
C VAL A 120 4.12 -4.90 -5.14
N ALA A 121 5.11 -5.43 -5.84
CA ALA A 121 6.43 -5.71 -5.27
C ALA A 121 7.24 -4.43 -5.05
N HIS A 122 8.45 -4.61 -4.52
CA HIS A 122 9.40 -3.56 -4.19
C HIS A 122 9.80 -2.69 -5.40
N ASP A 123 10.10 -1.44 -5.15
CA ASP A 123 10.63 -0.48 -6.14
C ASP A 123 9.72 -0.23 -7.36
N CYS A 124 8.45 -0.63 -7.28
CA CYS A 124 7.47 -0.28 -8.30
C CYS A 124 7.09 1.21 -8.23
N VAL A 125 6.86 1.80 -9.39
CA VAL A 125 6.36 3.17 -9.52
C VAL A 125 5.08 3.16 -10.35
N LEU A 126 3.95 3.43 -9.71
CA LEU A 126 2.64 3.50 -10.35
C LEU A 126 2.20 4.97 -10.43
N GLY A 127 1.76 5.39 -11.59
CA GLY A 127 1.15 6.70 -11.83
C GLY A 127 -0.25 6.83 -11.23
N ASN A 128 -1.08 7.67 -11.84
CA ASN A 128 -2.42 7.98 -11.37
C ASN A 128 -3.49 7.26 -12.21
N ASN A 129 -4.69 7.08 -11.64
CA ASN A 129 -5.85 6.50 -12.32
C ASN A 129 -5.60 5.09 -12.86
N ILE A 130 -4.78 4.31 -12.18
CA ILE A 130 -4.44 2.93 -12.58
C ILE A 130 -5.48 1.96 -12.04
N ILE A 131 -5.77 0.93 -12.83
CA ILE A 131 -6.56 -0.21 -12.38
C ILE A 131 -5.69 -1.48 -12.45
N LEU A 132 -5.44 -2.08 -11.29
CA LEU A 132 -4.94 -3.46 -11.22
C LEU A 132 -6.13 -4.37 -10.94
N ALA A 133 -6.52 -5.16 -11.93
CA ALA A 133 -7.63 -6.09 -11.76
C ALA A 133 -7.25 -7.25 -10.82
N ASN A 134 -8.24 -8.11 -10.49
CA ASN A 134 -8.08 -9.16 -9.48
C ASN A 134 -6.86 -10.04 -9.72
N ASN A 135 -6.03 -10.18 -8.69
CA ASN A 135 -4.80 -10.97 -8.69
C ASN A 135 -3.74 -10.55 -9.74
N ALA A 136 -3.84 -9.34 -10.29
CA ALA A 136 -2.74 -8.78 -11.08
C ALA A 136 -1.51 -8.59 -10.18
N SER A 137 -0.34 -9.03 -10.66
CA SER A 137 0.88 -9.03 -9.86
C SER A 137 2.02 -8.32 -10.59
N LEU A 138 2.60 -7.33 -9.94
CA LEU A 138 3.78 -6.61 -10.42
C LEU A 138 5.00 -7.14 -9.68
N ALA A 139 5.99 -7.65 -10.41
CA ALA A 139 7.31 -7.94 -9.85
C ALA A 139 8.08 -6.64 -9.57
N GLY A 140 9.26 -6.75 -8.94
CA GLY A 140 10.05 -5.58 -8.57
C GLY A 140 10.43 -4.66 -9.73
N HIS A 141 10.58 -3.36 -9.46
CA HIS A 141 11.02 -2.33 -10.42
C HIS A 141 10.10 -2.10 -11.62
N VAL A 142 8.84 -2.49 -11.54
CA VAL A 142 7.86 -2.23 -12.61
C VAL A 142 7.42 -0.76 -12.55
N VAL A 143 7.35 -0.14 -13.73
CA VAL A 143 6.79 1.21 -13.89
C VAL A 143 5.47 1.10 -14.63
N VAL A 144 4.41 1.71 -14.08
CA VAL A 144 3.09 1.76 -14.72
C VAL A 144 2.71 3.23 -14.87
N ASP A 145 2.52 3.68 -16.10
CA ASP A 145 2.16 5.06 -16.39
C ASP A 145 0.66 5.32 -16.12
N ASP A 146 0.26 6.59 -16.09
CA ASP A 146 -1.10 7.02 -15.80
C ASP A 146 -2.15 6.34 -16.71
N PHE A 147 -3.32 6.05 -16.14
CA PHE A 147 -4.49 5.47 -16.83
C PHE A 147 -4.32 4.03 -17.34
N ALA A 148 -3.24 3.34 -17.02
CA ALA A 148 -3.06 1.95 -17.42
C ALA A 148 -4.05 1.02 -16.69
N ILE A 149 -4.51 -0.01 -17.40
CA ILE A 149 -5.38 -1.05 -16.85
C ILE A 149 -4.72 -2.41 -17.07
N LEU A 150 -4.44 -3.11 -15.99
CA LEU A 150 -3.91 -4.47 -16.03
C LEU A 150 -5.05 -5.48 -15.80
N GLY A 151 -5.17 -6.44 -16.71
CA GLY A 151 -6.19 -7.49 -16.64
C GLY A 151 -6.00 -8.42 -15.44
N GLY A 152 -7.07 -9.10 -15.04
CA GLY A 152 -7.02 -10.06 -13.93
C GLY A 152 -6.05 -11.22 -14.21
N LEU A 153 -5.39 -11.71 -13.15
CA LEU A 153 -4.40 -12.79 -13.21
C LEU A 153 -3.17 -12.49 -14.09
N SER A 154 -2.96 -11.24 -14.51
CA SER A 154 -1.75 -10.86 -15.22
C SER A 154 -0.55 -10.79 -14.30
N GLY A 155 0.60 -11.31 -14.77
CA GLY A 155 1.89 -11.17 -14.11
C GLY A 155 2.81 -10.29 -14.95
N VAL A 156 3.41 -9.27 -14.33
CA VAL A 156 4.37 -8.37 -15.00
C VAL A 156 5.76 -8.65 -14.46
N HIS A 157 6.68 -9.00 -15.37
CA HIS A 157 8.07 -9.32 -15.01
C HIS A 157 8.82 -8.06 -14.53
N GLN A 158 9.92 -8.26 -13.79
CA GLN A 158 10.79 -7.19 -13.30
C GLN A 158 11.23 -6.24 -14.42
N PHE A 159 11.38 -4.95 -14.08
CA PHE A 159 11.89 -3.89 -14.96
C PHE A 159 11.02 -3.58 -16.19
N VAL A 160 9.83 -4.12 -16.29
CA VAL A 160 8.88 -3.79 -17.37
C VAL A 160 8.28 -2.41 -17.13
N ARG A 161 8.06 -1.67 -18.20
CA ARG A 161 7.27 -0.43 -18.22
C ARG A 161 5.99 -0.64 -19.01
N ILE A 162 4.87 -0.20 -18.44
CA ILE A 162 3.53 -0.23 -19.03
C ILE A 162 3.03 1.21 -19.14
N GLY A 163 2.66 1.62 -20.35
CA GLY A 163 2.11 2.95 -20.64
C GLY A 163 0.92 2.87 -21.56
#